data_948f78bdc6c2f5dc646f289f990c4461
#
_entry.id   948f78bdc6c2f5dc646f289f990c4461
#
_cell.length_a   1.000
_cell.length_b   1.000
_cell.length_c   1.000
_cell.angle_alpha   90.00
_cell.angle_beta   90.00
_cell.angle_gamma   90.00
#
_symmetry.space_group_name_H-M   'P 1'
#
loop_
_entity.id
_entity.type
_entity.pdbx_description
1 polymer ?
#
loop_
_entity_poly.entity_id
_entity_poly.type
_entity_poly.pdbx_seq_one_letter_code
_entity_poly.pdbx_strand_id
1 'polypeptide(L)'
;FSAKDLISNHLTFQVFHHCTVFAGQKDKLPKGMVVFGMGLLNGAKMSSSKGNVFLLEDAVKEFGGDTVRMFLMGSAEPWQDFDWRNELVLSTKKQIERFYNTVMEIKDAAGEPHDIDRWLKSRLQMHIAKTTEALENFQTRQALQEAYFGIETDLKWYRRRLPKDCDGS
;
A
#
# COMPACT_ATOMS: atom_id res chain seq x y z
N PHE A 1 -2.61 1.78 -17.13
CA PHE A 1 -2.47 2.69 -15.98
C PHE A 1 -1.99 4.05 -16.47
N SER A 2 -2.65 5.15 -16.09
CA SER A 2 -2.26 6.51 -16.48
C SER A 2 -2.85 7.57 -15.52
N ALA A 3 -2.37 8.82 -15.61
CA ALA A 3 -2.92 9.91 -14.83
C ALA A 3 -4.27 10.40 -15.39
N LYS A 4 -5.11 10.96 -14.53
CA LYS A 4 -6.46 11.42 -14.88
C LYS A 4 -6.51 12.52 -15.95
N ASP A 5 -5.46 13.31 -16.06
CA ASP A 5 -5.33 14.37 -17.08
C ASP A 5 -4.99 13.83 -18.48
N LEU A 6 -4.67 12.55 -18.61
CA LEU A 6 -4.36 11.89 -19.87
C LEU A 6 -5.56 11.16 -20.49
N ILE A 7 -6.74 11.20 -19.88
CA ILE A 7 -7.94 10.50 -20.36
C ILE A 7 -8.35 11.04 -21.75
N SER A 8 -8.46 12.37 -21.89
CA SER A 8 -8.97 13.03 -23.08
C SER A 8 -7.98 13.05 -24.26
N ASN A 9 -6.73 12.70 -24.03
CA ASN A 9 -5.68 12.72 -25.04
C ASN A 9 -4.99 11.36 -25.17
N HIS A 10 -3.99 11.06 -24.38
CA HIS A 10 -3.16 9.87 -24.48
C HIS A 10 -3.96 8.56 -24.44
N LEU A 11 -4.85 8.38 -23.46
CA LEU A 11 -5.63 7.15 -23.33
C LEU A 11 -6.66 7.00 -24.47
N THR A 12 -7.27 8.09 -24.90
CA THR A 12 -8.17 8.10 -26.05
C THR A 12 -7.43 7.67 -27.31
N PHE A 13 -6.27 8.25 -27.60
CA PHE A 13 -5.47 7.86 -28.76
C PHE A 13 -4.96 6.42 -28.66
N GLN A 14 -4.62 5.94 -27.46
CA GLN A 14 -4.25 4.54 -27.27
C GLN A 14 -5.38 3.58 -27.70
N VAL A 15 -6.64 3.88 -27.33
CA VAL A 15 -7.78 3.07 -27.78
C VAL A 15 -7.93 3.10 -29.28
N PHE A 16 -7.85 4.28 -29.92
CA PHE A 16 -7.93 4.38 -31.38
C PHE A 16 -6.81 3.59 -32.07
N HIS A 17 -5.58 3.67 -31.59
CA HIS A 17 -4.47 2.90 -32.14
C HIS A 17 -4.72 1.39 -32.02
N HIS A 18 -5.20 0.91 -30.87
CA HIS A 18 -5.54 -0.51 -30.69
C HIS A 18 -6.66 -0.95 -31.65
N CYS A 19 -7.71 -0.14 -31.81
CA CYS A 19 -8.79 -0.43 -32.73
C CYS A 19 -8.32 -0.50 -34.20
N THR A 20 -7.34 0.34 -34.56
CA THR A 20 -6.78 0.35 -35.91
C THR A 20 -5.84 -0.82 -36.15
N VAL A 21 -4.90 -1.06 -35.24
CA VAL A 21 -3.87 -2.12 -35.37
C VAL A 21 -4.49 -3.51 -35.26
N PHE A 22 -5.47 -3.67 -34.37
CA PHE A 22 -6.13 -4.94 -34.10
C PHE A 22 -7.58 -4.96 -34.57
N ALA A 23 -7.82 -4.41 -35.78
CA ALA A 23 -9.15 -4.36 -36.38
C ALA A 23 -9.81 -5.75 -36.40
N GLY A 24 -11.01 -5.86 -35.82
CA GLY A 24 -11.76 -7.12 -35.74
C GLY A 24 -11.32 -8.08 -34.61
N GLN A 25 -10.21 -7.82 -33.93
CA GLN A 25 -9.67 -8.64 -32.84
C GLN A 25 -10.04 -8.05 -31.46
N LYS A 26 -11.28 -8.26 -31.02
CA LYS A 26 -11.80 -7.68 -29.76
C LYS A 26 -11.03 -8.12 -28.51
N ASP A 27 -10.43 -9.30 -28.52
CA ASP A 27 -9.60 -9.86 -27.47
C ASP A 27 -8.29 -9.08 -27.25
N LYS A 28 -7.84 -8.33 -28.22
CA LYS A 28 -6.64 -7.47 -28.19
C LYS A 28 -6.90 -6.06 -27.65
N LEU A 29 -8.16 -5.67 -27.51
CA LEU A 29 -8.49 -4.35 -27.00
C LEU A 29 -8.26 -4.28 -25.49
N PRO A 30 -7.91 -3.09 -24.94
CA PRO A 30 -7.82 -2.88 -23.50
C PRO A 30 -9.14 -3.25 -22.81
N LYS A 31 -9.09 -4.11 -21.77
CA LYS A 31 -10.28 -4.53 -21.02
C LYS A 31 -10.70 -3.52 -19.96
N GLY A 32 -9.80 -2.61 -19.59
CA GLY A 32 -10.05 -1.58 -18.61
C GLY A 32 -8.90 -0.59 -18.52
N MET A 33 -9.13 0.51 -17.85
CA MET A 33 -8.14 1.54 -17.57
C MET A 33 -8.18 1.90 -16.09
N VAL A 34 -7.04 1.86 -15.42
CA VAL A 34 -6.89 2.38 -14.07
C VAL A 34 -6.28 3.77 -14.17
N VAL A 35 -7.00 4.74 -13.64
CA VAL A 35 -6.64 6.16 -13.73
C VAL A 35 -6.20 6.64 -12.36
N PHE A 36 -5.00 7.23 -12.29
CA PHE A 36 -4.42 7.73 -11.04
C PHE A 36 -4.82 9.18 -10.75
N GLY A 37 -4.90 9.48 -9.46
CA GLY A 37 -4.90 10.84 -8.95
C GLY A 37 -3.57 11.56 -9.15
N MET A 38 -3.51 12.81 -8.72
CA MET A 38 -2.31 13.65 -8.80
C MET A 38 -1.54 13.65 -7.49
N GLY A 39 -0.21 13.75 -7.57
CA GLY A 39 0.63 13.99 -6.41
C GLY A 39 0.68 15.48 -6.06
N LEU A 40 0.43 15.78 -4.79
CA LEU A 40 0.62 17.10 -4.21
C LEU A 40 1.90 17.08 -3.35
N LEU A 41 2.49 18.25 -3.16
CA LEU A 41 3.59 18.47 -2.22
C LEU A 41 3.18 19.57 -1.25
N ASN A 42 2.99 19.22 0.02
CA ASN A 42 2.50 20.13 1.07
C ASN A 42 1.21 20.85 0.66
N GLY A 43 0.24 20.10 0.10
CA GLY A 43 -1.06 20.60 -0.34
C GLY A 43 -1.06 21.36 -1.67
N ALA A 44 0.10 21.56 -2.30
CA ALA A 44 0.22 22.26 -3.57
C ALA A 44 0.54 21.31 -4.74
N LYS A 45 -0.02 21.58 -5.92
CA LYS A 45 0.28 20.84 -7.13
C LYS A 45 1.78 20.96 -7.46
N MET A 46 2.45 19.84 -7.68
CA MET A 46 3.85 19.83 -8.11
C MET A 46 4.02 20.48 -9.49
N SER A 47 5.05 21.30 -9.62
CA SER A 47 5.38 21.99 -10.87
C SER A 47 6.87 22.26 -10.96
N SER A 48 7.51 21.72 -12.00
CA SER A 48 8.95 21.93 -12.23
C SER A 48 9.29 23.41 -12.46
N SER A 49 8.41 24.16 -13.11
CA SER A 49 8.62 25.60 -13.36
C SER A 49 8.57 26.46 -12.08
N LYS A 50 7.93 25.95 -11.03
CA LYS A 50 7.83 26.61 -9.72
C LYS A 50 8.86 26.08 -8.72
N GLY A 51 9.71 25.11 -9.11
CA GLY A 51 10.64 24.44 -8.20
C GLY A 51 9.97 23.64 -7.07
N ASN A 52 8.65 23.43 -7.16
CA ASN A 52 7.87 22.67 -6.17
C ASN A 52 7.72 21.22 -6.61
N VAL A 53 8.84 20.52 -6.66
CA VAL A 53 8.89 19.07 -6.98
C VAL A 53 9.92 18.40 -6.09
N PHE A 54 9.72 17.13 -5.80
CA PHE A 54 10.77 16.27 -5.27
C PHE A 54 11.06 15.15 -6.28
N LEU A 55 12.29 14.72 -6.34
CA LEU A 55 12.68 13.60 -7.17
C LEU A 55 12.49 12.30 -6.39
N LEU A 56 11.96 11.29 -7.05
CA LEU A 56 11.77 9.96 -6.43
C LEU A 56 13.11 9.37 -5.96
N GLU A 57 14.17 9.62 -6.71
CA GLU A 57 15.53 9.18 -6.37
C GLU A 57 15.99 9.76 -5.02
N ASP A 58 15.74 11.05 -4.78
CA ASP A 58 16.10 11.71 -3.51
C ASP A 58 15.23 11.16 -2.36
N ALA A 59 13.93 10.98 -2.59
CA ALA A 59 13.05 10.38 -1.61
C ALA A 59 13.50 8.96 -1.21
N VAL A 60 13.89 8.14 -2.18
CA VAL A 60 14.38 6.77 -1.90
C VAL A 60 15.71 6.79 -1.16
N LYS A 61 16.62 7.71 -1.49
CA LYS A 61 17.89 7.87 -0.77
C LYS A 61 17.68 8.30 0.69
N GLU A 62 16.73 9.21 0.93
CA GLU A 62 16.47 9.76 2.27
C GLU A 62 15.66 8.82 3.16
N PHE A 63 14.56 8.27 2.63
CA PHE A 63 13.59 7.52 3.43
C PHE A 63 13.68 6.00 3.27
N GLY A 64 14.30 5.52 2.21
CA GLY A 64 14.33 4.11 1.82
C GLY A 64 13.16 3.71 0.91
N GLY A 65 13.42 2.76 0.01
CA GLY A 65 12.44 2.34 -1.01
C GLY A 65 11.14 1.76 -0.43
N ASP A 66 11.23 0.98 0.63
CA ASP A 66 10.05 0.36 1.25
C ASP A 66 9.17 1.39 1.96
N THR A 67 9.78 2.40 2.60
CA THR A 67 9.05 3.52 3.20
C THR A 67 8.27 4.29 2.15
N VAL A 68 8.93 4.63 1.04
CA VAL A 68 8.29 5.36 -0.07
C VAL A 68 7.13 4.57 -0.66
N ARG A 69 7.32 3.27 -0.93
CA ARG A 69 6.25 2.41 -1.45
C ARG A 69 5.07 2.33 -0.47
N MET A 70 5.34 2.04 0.80
CA MET A 70 4.28 1.94 1.81
C MET A 70 3.52 3.25 1.97
N PHE A 71 4.24 4.39 1.97
CA PHE A 71 3.61 5.70 2.02
C PHE A 71 2.70 5.94 0.80
N LEU A 72 3.20 5.74 -0.41
CA LEU A 72 2.43 5.98 -1.64
C LEU A 72 1.20 5.08 -1.74
N MET A 73 1.35 3.79 -1.40
CA MET A 73 0.22 2.85 -1.43
C MET A 73 -0.82 3.11 -0.33
N GLY A 74 -0.39 3.66 0.81
CA GLY A 74 -1.25 3.85 1.97
C GLY A 74 -1.85 5.25 2.11
N SER A 75 -1.33 6.26 1.41
CA SER A 75 -1.75 7.65 1.56
C SER A 75 -3.13 7.92 0.95
N ALA A 76 -3.43 7.30 -0.19
CA ALA A 76 -4.69 7.46 -0.92
C ALA A 76 -4.98 6.23 -1.77
N GLU A 77 -6.24 6.03 -2.18
CA GLU A 77 -6.54 5.07 -3.22
C GLU A 77 -5.98 5.56 -4.58
N PRO A 78 -5.67 4.67 -5.54
CA PRO A 78 -5.00 5.08 -6.78
C PRO A 78 -5.68 6.22 -7.52
N TRP A 79 -7.00 6.27 -7.53
CA TRP A 79 -7.79 7.33 -8.21
C TRP A 79 -7.92 8.62 -7.41
N GLN A 80 -7.42 8.68 -6.18
CA GLN A 80 -7.43 9.86 -5.33
C GLN A 80 -6.10 10.59 -5.41
N ASP A 81 -6.12 11.91 -5.17
CA ASP A 81 -4.90 12.69 -5.05
C ASP A 81 -4.22 12.38 -3.71
N PHE A 82 -2.90 12.23 -3.72
CA PHE A 82 -2.11 12.07 -2.49
C PHE A 82 -1.29 13.33 -2.20
N ASP A 83 -0.99 13.57 -0.93
CA ASP A 83 -0.20 14.73 -0.50
C ASP A 83 1.09 14.26 0.17
N TRP A 84 2.22 14.54 -0.46
CA TRP A 84 3.54 14.25 0.10
C TRP A 84 3.89 15.26 1.17
N ARG A 85 4.13 14.76 2.37
CA ARG A 85 4.65 15.51 3.52
C ARG A 85 5.71 14.69 4.22
N ASN A 86 6.90 15.26 4.39
CA ASN A 86 8.04 14.55 4.97
C ASN A 86 7.75 13.97 6.36
N GLU A 87 6.97 14.67 7.18
CA GLU A 87 6.61 14.18 8.51
C GLU A 87 5.78 12.88 8.45
N LEU A 88 4.87 12.77 7.47
CA LEU A 88 4.06 11.56 7.28
C LEU A 88 4.92 10.40 6.74
N VAL A 89 5.86 10.69 5.86
CA VAL A 89 6.81 9.69 5.34
C VAL A 89 7.71 9.17 6.46
N LEU A 90 8.25 10.04 7.30
CA LEU A 90 9.02 9.67 8.49
C LEU A 90 8.20 8.84 9.49
N SER A 91 6.93 9.17 9.67
CA SER A 91 6.02 8.36 10.48
C SER A 91 5.86 6.95 9.91
N THR A 92 5.72 6.83 8.58
CA THR A 92 5.65 5.53 7.89
C THR A 92 6.93 4.72 8.09
N LYS A 93 8.11 5.34 8.01
CA LYS A 93 9.39 4.68 8.28
C LYS A 93 9.42 4.06 9.68
N LYS A 94 9.04 4.83 10.70
CA LYS A 94 8.95 4.33 12.09
C LYS A 94 7.94 3.20 12.25
N GLN A 95 6.86 3.20 11.48
CA GLN A 95 5.87 2.11 11.48
C GLN A 95 6.47 0.81 10.94
N ILE A 96 7.21 0.87 9.81
CA ILE A 96 7.89 -0.30 9.23
C ILE A 96 8.93 -0.86 10.21
N GLU A 97 9.77 0.00 10.78
CA GLU A 97 10.79 -0.39 11.75
C GLU A 97 10.18 -1.07 12.97
N ARG A 98 9.11 -0.51 13.51
CA ARG A 98 8.39 -1.10 14.65
C ARG A 98 7.79 -2.47 14.30
N PHE A 99 7.18 -2.61 13.12
CA PHE A 99 6.61 -3.87 12.67
C PHE A 99 7.70 -4.93 12.49
N TYR A 100 8.81 -4.57 11.85
CA TYR A 100 9.96 -5.44 11.70
C TYR A 100 10.48 -5.96 13.05
N ASN A 101 10.70 -5.06 14.01
CA ASN A 101 11.14 -5.43 15.34
C ASN A 101 10.14 -6.35 16.05
N THR A 102 8.83 -6.05 15.93
CA THR A 102 7.77 -6.91 16.47
C THR A 102 7.82 -8.32 15.89
N VAL A 103 8.01 -8.46 14.59
CA VAL A 103 8.11 -9.78 13.94
C VAL A 103 9.39 -10.50 14.37
N MET A 104 10.51 -9.79 14.48
CA MET A 104 11.78 -10.39 14.94
C MET A 104 11.72 -10.88 16.37
N GLU A 105 11.01 -10.18 17.25
CA GLU A 105 10.78 -10.62 18.65
C GLU A 105 9.96 -11.92 18.77
N ILE A 106 8.95 -12.08 17.88
CA ILE A 106 8.03 -13.24 17.97
C ILE A 106 8.46 -14.43 17.11
N LYS A 107 9.34 -14.22 16.14
CA LYS A 107 9.70 -15.25 15.14
C LYS A 107 10.36 -16.47 15.80
N ASP A 108 11.12 -16.27 16.85
CA ASP A 108 11.85 -17.31 17.57
C ASP A 108 11.14 -17.73 18.88
N ALA A 109 9.96 -17.16 19.16
CA ALA A 109 9.16 -17.53 20.31
C ALA A 109 8.63 -18.96 20.15
N ALA A 110 8.95 -19.83 21.12
CA ALA A 110 8.45 -21.17 21.18
C ALA A 110 7.63 -21.35 22.47
N GLY A 111 6.52 -22.07 22.39
CA GLY A 111 5.67 -22.35 23.55
C GLY A 111 4.59 -23.36 23.23
N GLU A 112 3.89 -23.80 24.26
CA GLU A 112 2.73 -24.67 24.09
C GLU A 112 1.58 -23.91 23.40
N PRO A 113 0.83 -24.56 22.48
CA PRO A 113 -0.28 -23.93 21.79
C PRO A 113 -1.41 -23.49 22.75
N HIS A 114 -1.90 -22.28 22.58
CA HIS A 114 -3.03 -21.72 23.33
C HIS A 114 -4.25 -21.47 22.44
N ASP A 115 -5.42 -21.38 23.03
CA ASP A 115 -6.65 -21.07 22.28
C ASP A 115 -6.58 -19.73 21.53
N ILE A 116 -5.84 -18.78 22.07
CA ILE A 116 -5.63 -17.47 21.42
C ILE A 116 -4.83 -17.59 20.12
N ASP A 117 -4.02 -18.62 19.92
CA ASP A 117 -3.30 -18.88 18.66
C ASP A 117 -4.27 -19.23 17.54
N ARG A 118 -5.32 -20.00 17.86
CA ARG A 118 -6.38 -20.34 16.89
C ARG A 118 -7.15 -19.10 16.48
N TRP A 119 -7.41 -18.20 17.43
CA TRP A 119 -8.03 -16.91 17.13
C TRP A 119 -7.15 -16.07 16.20
N LEU A 120 -5.85 -15.92 16.51
CA LEU A 120 -4.92 -15.16 15.67
C LEU A 120 -4.81 -15.76 14.26
N LYS A 121 -4.68 -17.10 14.13
CA LYS A 121 -4.67 -17.78 12.83
C LYS A 121 -5.93 -17.49 12.01
N SER A 122 -7.11 -17.52 12.64
CA SER A 122 -8.37 -17.18 11.98
C SER A 122 -8.41 -15.73 11.52
N ARG A 123 -7.92 -14.80 12.36
CA ARG A 123 -7.82 -13.37 12.01
C ARG A 123 -6.87 -13.12 10.84
N LEU A 124 -5.72 -13.78 10.82
CA LEU A 124 -4.76 -13.68 9.71
C LEU A 124 -5.38 -14.16 8.39
N GLN A 125 -6.11 -15.27 8.38
CA GLN A 125 -6.81 -15.74 7.17
C GLN A 125 -7.86 -14.73 6.68
N MET A 126 -8.58 -14.10 7.59
CA MET A 126 -9.52 -13.02 7.23
C MET A 126 -8.79 -11.82 6.60
N HIS A 127 -7.66 -11.38 7.16
CA HIS A 127 -6.86 -10.30 6.59
C HIS A 127 -6.29 -10.67 5.21
N ILE A 128 -5.84 -11.91 5.03
CA ILE A 128 -5.37 -12.40 3.72
C ILE A 128 -6.50 -12.29 2.68
N ALA A 129 -7.70 -12.79 3.00
CA ALA A 129 -8.83 -12.76 2.08
C ALA A 129 -9.21 -11.31 1.69
N LYS A 130 -9.35 -10.42 2.67
CA LYS A 130 -9.70 -9.02 2.43
C LYS A 130 -8.60 -8.25 1.67
N THR A 131 -7.33 -8.52 1.97
CA THR A 131 -6.21 -7.93 1.24
C THR A 131 -6.21 -8.35 -0.21
N THR A 132 -6.45 -9.64 -0.46
CA THR A 132 -6.53 -10.20 -1.82
C THR A 132 -7.67 -9.53 -2.60
N GLU A 133 -8.88 -9.47 -2.02
CA GLU A 133 -10.03 -8.81 -2.64
C GLU A 133 -9.74 -7.32 -2.95
N ALA A 134 -9.13 -6.60 -2.02
CA ALA A 134 -8.77 -5.20 -2.22
C ALA A 134 -7.75 -5.02 -3.35
N LEU A 135 -6.73 -5.89 -3.43
CA LEU A 135 -5.72 -5.83 -4.50
C LEU A 135 -6.32 -6.19 -5.88
N GLU A 136 -7.21 -7.16 -5.96
CA GLU A 136 -7.93 -7.51 -7.20
C GLU A 136 -8.76 -6.33 -7.73
N ASN A 137 -9.23 -5.47 -6.83
CA ASN A 137 -9.98 -4.24 -7.15
C ASN A 137 -9.10 -2.98 -7.23
N PHE A 138 -7.78 -3.12 -7.22
CA PHE A 138 -6.80 -2.01 -7.23
C PHE A 138 -6.92 -1.04 -6.04
N GLN A 139 -7.52 -1.47 -4.93
CA GLN A 139 -7.70 -0.69 -3.71
C GLN A 139 -6.46 -0.82 -2.81
N THR A 140 -5.37 -0.19 -3.21
CA THR A 140 -4.06 -0.38 -2.56
C THR A 140 -4.02 0.12 -1.12
N ARG A 141 -4.69 1.24 -0.84
CA ARG A 141 -4.81 1.75 0.53
C ARG A 141 -5.59 0.80 1.42
N GLN A 142 -6.72 0.29 0.94
CA GLN A 142 -7.52 -0.69 1.69
C GLN A 142 -6.76 -1.99 1.91
N ALA A 143 -6.03 -2.47 0.90
CA ALA A 143 -5.16 -3.62 1.05
C ALA A 143 -4.14 -3.42 2.17
N LEU A 144 -3.50 -2.25 2.24
CA LEU A 144 -2.55 -1.92 3.30
C LEU A 144 -3.21 -1.79 4.67
N GLN A 145 -4.45 -1.27 4.76
CA GLN A 145 -5.22 -1.23 6.00
C GLN A 145 -5.41 -2.63 6.59
N GLU A 146 -5.71 -3.62 5.77
CA GLU A 146 -5.89 -5.00 6.23
C GLU A 146 -4.54 -5.70 6.49
N ALA A 147 -3.60 -5.63 5.53
CA ALA A 147 -2.34 -6.37 5.58
C ALA A 147 -1.35 -5.86 6.63
N TYR A 148 -1.42 -4.59 7.01
CA TYR A 148 -0.53 -4.00 7.99
C TYR A 148 -1.26 -3.56 9.27
N PHE A 149 -2.16 -2.59 9.18
CA PHE A 149 -2.79 -1.98 10.37
C PHE A 149 -3.75 -2.94 11.07
N GLY A 150 -4.47 -3.77 10.32
CA GLY A 150 -5.34 -4.82 10.88
C GLY A 150 -4.52 -5.86 11.64
N ILE A 151 -3.47 -6.37 11.02
CA ILE A 151 -2.57 -7.35 11.64
C ILE A 151 -1.86 -6.76 12.87
N GLU A 152 -1.34 -5.52 12.79
CA GLU A 152 -0.72 -4.85 13.95
C GLU A 152 -1.69 -4.74 15.13
N THR A 153 -2.94 -4.43 14.85
CA THR A 153 -3.99 -4.36 15.87
C THR A 153 -4.25 -5.73 16.51
N ASP A 154 -4.40 -6.76 15.69
CA ASP A 154 -4.65 -8.12 16.19
C ASP A 154 -3.45 -8.68 16.96
N LEU A 155 -2.22 -8.38 16.56
CA LEU A 155 -1.01 -8.74 17.30
C LEU A 155 -0.96 -8.05 18.69
N LYS A 156 -1.37 -6.79 18.79
CA LYS A 156 -1.47 -6.11 20.09
C LYS A 156 -2.50 -6.78 21.01
N TRP A 157 -3.64 -7.20 20.47
CA TRP A 157 -4.66 -7.93 21.19
C TRP A 157 -4.20 -9.33 21.60
N TYR A 158 -3.52 -10.05 20.73
CA TYR A 158 -2.93 -11.35 20.96
C TYR A 158 -1.94 -11.31 22.14
N ARG A 159 -0.93 -10.43 22.08
CA ARG A 159 0.08 -10.26 23.14
C ARG A 159 -0.51 -9.98 24.52
N ARG A 160 -1.57 -9.18 24.60
CA ARG A 160 -2.24 -8.87 25.88
C ARG A 160 -2.95 -10.06 26.51
N ARG A 161 -3.20 -11.12 25.77
CA ARG A 161 -3.94 -12.31 26.18
C ARG A 161 -3.10 -13.56 26.28
N LEU A 162 -1.85 -13.49 25.89
CA LEU A 162 -0.90 -14.55 26.21
C LEU A 162 -0.78 -14.68 27.74
N PRO A 163 -0.73 -15.92 28.27
CA PRO A 163 -0.37 -16.13 29.66
C PRO A 163 0.98 -15.48 29.97
N LYS A 164 1.11 -14.88 31.16
CA LYS A 164 2.35 -14.18 31.55
C LYS A 164 3.57 -15.09 31.64
N ASP A 165 3.36 -16.38 31.74
CA ASP A 165 4.43 -17.40 31.82
C ASP A 165 5.03 -17.73 30.41
N CYS A 166 4.46 -17.14 29.33
CA CYS A 166 4.96 -17.29 27.96
C CYS A 166 5.84 -16.11 27.51
N ASP A 167 5.94 -15.06 28.32
CA ASP A 167 6.95 -14.03 28.14
C ASP A 167 8.29 -14.63 28.58
N GLY A 168 9.03 -15.22 27.63
CA GLY A 168 10.38 -15.70 27.88
C GLY A 168 11.22 -14.55 28.45
N SER A 169 11.38 -14.56 29.78
CA SER A 169 12.35 -13.77 30.52
C SER A 169 13.76 -14.23 30.20
#